data_8b367593f41553189613674bb5f59ba2
#
_entry.id   8b367593f41553189613674bb5f59ba2
#
_cell.length_a   1.000
_cell.length_b   1.000
_cell.length_c   1.000
_cell.angle_alpha   90.00
_cell.angle_beta   90.00
_cell.angle_gamma   90.00
#
_symmetry.space_group_name_H-M   'P 1'
#
loop_
_entity.id
_entity.type
_entity.pdbx_description
1 polymer ?
#
loop_
_entity_poly.entity_id
_entity_poly.type
_entity_poly.pdbx_seq_one_letter_code
_entity_poly.pdbx_strand_id
1 'polypeptide(L)'
;RRYVANPFFHMVDTAGNQLPYISEMDERYVSDNEVRILRMINGEIDYKSQSVTLPDAPTLLDGAEAGGYTIDLRPQIGMPVFGFNVTAADEARREVFLNRDFRVAMSHAINREEINSVAFFDLGEPRAYIHFDPVPPFATEEQTSFATEFDPETAGEMLDAVGLVDSDGDGVRELNGEPFTLNLQFSTQGLATAVAELVAQHWTDVGIPTTIREVTSDEYRA
;
A
#
# COMPACT_ATOMS: atom_id res chain seq x y z
N ARG A 1 -13.42 -3.83 -27.35
CA ARG A 1 -13.12 -2.81 -28.36
C ARG A 1 -12.04 -3.35 -29.27
N ARG A 2 -12.16 -3.11 -30.56
CA ARG A 2 -11.16 -3.55 -31.55
C ARG A 2 -10.48 -2.32 -32.17
N TYR A 3 -9.17 -2.34 -32.15
CA TYR A 3 -8.33 -1.30 -32.72
C TYR A 3 -7.48 -1.91 -33.84
N VAL A 4 -7.26 -1.14 -34.90
CA VAL A 4 -6.39 -1.52 -36.01
C VAL A 4 -5.29 -0.49 -36.17
N ALA A 5 -4.13 -0.92 -36.64
CA ALA A 5 -3.01 -0.03 -36.89
C ALA A 5 -3.40 1.08 -37.91
N ASN A 6 -2.98 2.30 -37.63
CA ASN A 6 -3.14 3.41 -38.58
C ASN A 6 -2.12 3.23 -39.73
N PRO A 7 -2.55 2.98 -40.98
CA PRO A 7 -1.63 2.78 -42.10
C PRO A 7 -0.84 4.04 -42.46
N PHE A 8 -1.22 5.19 -41.92
CA PHE A 8 -0.53 6.48 -42.15
C PHE A 8 0.25 6.94 -40.91
N PHE A 9 0.56 6.02 -39.95
CA PHE A 9 1.35 6.40 -38.80
C PHE A 9 2.76 6.79 -39.23
N HIS A 10 3.24 7.93 -38.74
CA HIS A 10 4.43 8.62 -39.29
C HIS A 10 5.77 8.05 -38.76
N MET A 11 5.75 7.22 -37.73
CA MET A 11 6.97 6.70 -37.14
C MET A 11 7.42 5.40 -37.80
N VAL A 12 8.73 5.29 -37.99
CA VAL A 12 9.40 4.07 -38.45
C VAL A 12 10.49 3.68 -37.45
N ASP A 13 10.86 2.42 -37.43
CA ASP A 13 12.01 1.95 -36.68
C ASP A 13 13.33 2.26 -37.40
N THR A 14 14.46 1.88 -36.80
CA THR A 14 15.80 2.10 -37.37
C THR A 14 16.06 1.30 -38.64
N ALA A 15 15.26 0.25 -38.93
CA ALA A 15 15.32 -0.54 -40.17
C ALA A 15 14.36 -0.05 -41.24
N GLY A 16 13.57 1.01 -40.95
CA GLY A 16 12.60 1.60 -41.90
C GLY A 16 11.23 0.93 -41.89
N ASN A 17 10.95 0.01 -40.95
CA ASN A 17 9.63 -0.59 -40.84
C ASN A 17 8.66 0.38 -40.17
N GLN A 18 7.45 0.50 -40.71
CA GLN A 18 6.42 1.37 -40.14
C GLN A 18 5.88 0.80 -38.81
N LEU A 19 5.73 1.66 -37.82
CA LEU A 19 5.09 1.37 -36.56
C LEU A 19 3.57 1.60 -36.63
N PRO A 20 2.76 0.99 -35.75
CA PRO A 20 3.14 -0.01 -34.73
C PRO A 20 3.34 -1.41 -35.36
N TYR A 21 4.13 -2.27 -34.70
CA TYR A 21 4.31 -3.67 -35.14
C TYR A 21 3.03 -4.49 -34.93
N ILE A 22 2.21 -4.14 -33.93
CA ILE A 22 0.95 -4.81 -33.65
C ILE A 22 -0.10 -4.24 -34.59
N SER A 23 -0.59 -5.08 -35.52
CA SER A 23 -1.57 -4.68 -36.53
C SER A 23 -2.98 -4.53 -35.99
N GLU A 24 -3.32 -5.26 -34.92
CA GLU A 24 -4.66 -5.30 -34.33
C GLU A 24 -4.59 -5.55 -32.82
N MET A 25 -5.48 -4.89 -32.06
CA MET A 25 -5.67 -5.11 -30.66
C MET A 25 -7.17 -5.27 -30.35
N ASP A 26 -7.57 -6.39 -29.73
CA ASP A 26 -8.93 -6.66 -29.25
C ASP A 26 -8.97 -6.53 -27.72
N GLU A 27 -9.50 -5.43 -27.23
CA GLU A 27 -9.65 -5.15 -25.82
C GLU A 27 -11.02 -5.62 -25.32
N ARG A 28 -11.02 -6.61 -24.43
CA ARG A 28 -12.22 -7.15 -23.82
C ARG A 28 -12.30 -6.76 -22.35
N TYR A 29 -13.41 -6.14 -21.97
CA TYR A 29 -13.70 -5.85 -20.57
C TYR A 29 -14.16 -7.11 -19.85
N VAL A 30 -13.52 -7.42 -18.72
CA VAL A 30 -13.91 -8.49 -17.80
C VAL A 30 -14.01 -7.85 -16.42
N SER A 31 -15.23 -7.78 -15.88
CA SER A 31 -15.52 -7.12 -14.59
C SER A 31 -15.03 -7.94 -13.40
N ASP A 32 -15.10 -9.25 -13.52
CA ASP A 32 -14.72 -10.18 -12.46
C ASP A 32 -13.24 -10.48 -12.50
N ASN A 33 -12.56 -10.35 -11.34
CA ASN A 33 -11.13 -10.56 -11.22
C ASN A 33 -10.74 -12.03 -11.38
N GLU A 34 -11.50 -12.94 -10.78
CA GLU A 34 -11.19 -14.38 -10.83
C GLU A 34 -11.30 -14.90 -12.27
N VAL A 35 -12.37 -14.49 -12.98
CA VAL A 35 -12.55 -14.83 -14.41
C VAL A 35 -11.40 -14.26 -15.25
N ARG A 36 -10.91 -13.07 -14.92
CA ARG A 36 -9.76 -12.47 -15.62
C ARG A 36 -8.47 -13.27 -15.39
N ILE A 37 -8.20 -13.65 -14.15
CA ILE A 37 -7.04 -14.49 -13.78
C ILE A 37 -7.12 -15.85 -14.48
N LEU A 38 -8.27 -16.51 -14.47
CA LEU A 38 -8.47 -17.78 -15.18
C LEU A 38 -8.20 -17.67 -16.70
N ARG A 39 -8.63 -16.57 -17.33
CA ARG A 39 -8.33 -16.34 -18.76
C ARG A 39 -6.85 -16.12 -19.04
N MET A 40 -6.11 -15.47 -18.12
CA MET A 40 -4.66 -15.38 -18.24
C MET A 40 -4.01 -16.77 -18.15
N ILE A 41 -4.38 -17.57 -17.15
CA ILE A 41 -3.87 -18.93 -16.95
C ILE A 41 -4.16 -19.82 -18.17
N ASN A 42 -5.31 -19.64 -18.81
CA ASN A 42 -5.69 -20.37 -20.03
C ASN A 42 -5.00 -19.84 -21.30
N GLY A 43 -4.14 -18.82 -21.21
CA GLY A 43 -3.48 -18.25 -22.38
C GLY A 43 -4.41 -17.47 -23.33
N GLU A 44 -5.56 -16.99 -22.84
CA GLU A 44 -6.53 -16.23 -23.64
C GLU A 44 -6.20 -14.74 -23.73
N ILE A 45 -5.17 -14.28 -23.00
CA ILE A 45 -4.77 -12.87 -22.91
C ILE A 45 -3.29 -12.76 -23.25
N ASP A 46 -2.98 -12.07 -24.35
CA ASP A 46 -1.61 -11.90 -24.84
C ASP A 46 -0.80 -10.88 -24.01
N TYR A 47 -1.47 -9.87 -23.46
CA TYR A 47 -0.83 -8.82 -22.67
C TYR A 47 -1.77 -8.20 -21.64
N LYS A 48 -1.30 -8.04 -20.41
CA LYS A 48 -2.03 -7.36 -19.33
C LYS A 48 -1.05 -6.70 -18.37
N SER A 49 -1.19 -5.39 -18.17
CA SER A 49 -0.35 -4.62 -17.23
C SER A 49 -1.13 -3.92 -16.13
N GLN A 50 -2.45 -3.81 -16.26
CA GLN A 50 -3.30 -3.11 -15.29
C GLN A 50 -4.23 -4.07 -14.56
N SER A 51 -4.59 -3.75 -13.32
CA SER A 51 -5.52 -4.54 -12.51
C SER A 51 -5.07 -6.00 -12.33
N VAL A 52 -3.77 -6.23 -12.29
CA VAL A 52 -3.12 -7.42 -11.75
C VAL A 52 -2.40 -6.95 -10.51
N THR A 53 -2.72 -7.55 -9.39
CA THR A 53 -2.22 -7.14 -8.08
C THR A 53 -1.26 -8.18 -7.53
N LEU A 54 -0.44 -7.80 -6.56
CA LEU A 54 0.53 -8.72 -5.97
C LEU A 54 -0.13 -9.98 -5.37
N PRO A 55 -1.31 -9.93 -4.73
CA PRO A 55 -2.04 -11.13 -4.32
C PRO A 55 -2.37 -12.13 -5.43
N ASP A 56 -2.45 -11.67 -6.69
CA ASP A 56 -2.69 -12.56 -7.83
C ASP A 56 -1.40 -13.29 -8.28
N ALA A 57 -0.23 -12.82 -7.86
CA ALA A 57 1.06 -13.29 -8.36
C ALA A 57 1.33 -14.79 -8.12
N PRO A 58 1.08 -15.40 -6.95
CA PRO A 58 1.32 -16.82 -6.75
C PRO A 58 0.53 -17.68 -7.74
N THR A 59 -0.77 -17.41 -7.89
CA THR A 59 -1.65 -18.16 -8.81
C THR A 59 -1.22 -17.99 -10.28
N LEU A 60 -0.80 -16.79 -10.66
CA LEU A 60 -0.33 -16.53 -12.02
C LEU A 60 1.05 -17.14 -12.28
N LEU A 61 1.95 -17.16 -11.31
CA LEU A 61 3.26 -17.82 -11.45
C LEU A 61 3.11 -19.33 -11.61
N ASP A 62 2.25 -19.97 -10.81
CA ASP A 62 1.96 -21.39 -10.91
C ASP A 62 1.35 -21.79 -12.27
N GLY A 63 0.51 -20.93 -12.84
CA GLY A 63 -0.14 -21.17 -14.12
C GLY A 63 0.70 -20.82 -15.36
N ALA A 64 1.85 -20.17 -15.19
CA ALA A 64 2.60 -19.55 -16.30
C ALA A 64 3.08 -20.55 -17.37
N GLU A 65 3.59 -21.69 -16.96
CA GLU A 65 4.07 -22.74 -17.89
C GLU A 65 2.90 -23.31 -18.70
N ALA A 66 1.80 -23.65 -18.06
CA ALA A 66 0.62 -24.22 -18.71
C ALA A 66 -0.06 -23.22 -19.64
N GLY A 67 -0.12 -21.96 -19.27
CA GLY A 67 -0.72 -20.87 -20.05
C GLY A 67 0.20 -20.28 -21.13
N GLY A 68 1.48 -20.64 -21.14
CA GLY A 68 2.46 -20.18 -22.12
C GLY A 68 2.77 -18.68 -22.05
N TYR A 69 2.69 -18.07 -20.86
CA TYR A 69 2.98 -16.65 -20.63
C TYR A 69 4.12 -16.45 -19.62
N THR A 70 4.60 -15.24 -19.51
CA THR A 70 5.62 -14.85 -18.50
C THR A 70 5.07 -13.75 -17.61
N ILE A 71 5.45 -13.74 -16.33
CA ILE A 71 5.18 -12.68 -15.39
C ILE A 71 6.41 -11.79 -15.27
N ASP A 72 6.24 -10.49 -15.48
CA ASP A 72 7.26 -9.48 -15.27
C ASP A 72 6.91 -8.68 -14.00
N LEU A 73 7.51 -9.07 -12.87
CA LEU A 73 7.38 -8.35 -11.60
C LEU A 73 8.32 -7.14 -11.64
N ARG A 74 7.75 -5.96 -11.62
CA ARG A 74 8.53 -4.71 -11.63
C ARG A 74 8.42 -4.00 -10.30
N PRO A 75 9.53 -3.50 -9.76
CA PRO A 75 9.49 -2.62 -8.60
C PRO A 75 8.54 -1.44 -8.87
N GLN A 76 7.58 -1.25 -7.99
CA GLN A 76 6.73 -0.06 -8.01
C GLN A 76 7.19 0.92 -6.93
N ILE A 77 7.26 2.20 -7.33
CA ILE A 77 7.45 3.30 -6.41
C ILE A 77 6.09 3.58 -5.78
N GLY A 78 5.76 2.90 -4.72
CA GLY A 78 4.53 3.09 -3.98
C GLY A 78 4.61 2.40 -2.63
N MET A 79 4.18 3.10 -1.58
CA MET A 79 4.07 2.55 -0.25
C MET A 79 2.74 2.96 0.37
N PRO A 80 2.16 2.11 1.23
CA PRO A 80 1.08 2.53 2.10
C PRO A 80 1.54 3.68 3.01
N VAL A 81 0.77 4.77 3.03
CA VAL A 81 1.03 5.92 3.90
C VAL A 81 -0.21 6.15 4.77
N PHE A 82 0.01 6.22 6.07
CA PHE A 82 -1.04 6.49 7.04
C PHE A 82 -0.93 7.93 7.51
N GLY A 83 -1.92 8.75 7.14
CA GLY A 83 -1.99 10.16 7.49
C GLY A 83 -2.94 10.41 8.65
N PHE A 84 -2.52 11.20 9.63
CA PHE A 84 -3.38 11.68 10.70
C PHE A 84 -4.05 13.00 10.32
N ASN A 85 -5.33 13.18 10.71
CA ASN A 85 -6.09 14.39 10.38
C ASN A 85 -5.62 15.58 11.23
N VAL A 86 -4.61 16.30 10.74
CA VAL A 86 -4.06 17.49 11.41
C VAL A 86 -4.99 18.70 11.39
N THR A 87 -6.18 18.58 10.78
CA THR A 87 -7.25 19.58 10.77
C THR A 87 -8.49 19.10 11.52
N ALA A 88 -8.36 18.10 12.40
CA ALA A 88 -9.45 17.58 13.20
C ALA A 88 -10.18 18.72 13.95
N ALA A 89 -11.52 18.63 14.01
CA ALA A 89 -12.34 19.63 14.69
C ALA A 89 -12.10 19.63 16.21
N ASP A 90 -11.87 18.46 16.79
CA ASP A 90 -11.46 18.31 18.18
C ASP A 90 -10.02 18.81 18.34
N GLU A 91 -9.87 19.86 19.16
CA GLU A 91 -8.60 20.56 19.38
C GLU A 91 -7.57 19.66 20.07
N ALA A 92 -7.97 18.91 21.08
CA ALA A 92 -7.07 18.03 21.82
C ALA A 92 -6.53 16.92 20.91
N ARG A 93 -7.38 16.29 20.12
CA ARG A 93 -6.96 15.30 19.12
C ARG A 93 -6.08 15.91 18.04
N ARG A 94 -6.39 17.11 17.58
CA ARG A 94 -5.60 17.83 16.58
C ARG A 94 -4.18 18.11 17.08
N GLU A 95 -4.02 18.50 18.35
CA GLU A 95 -2.72 18.72 18.98
C GLU A 95 -1.91 17.43 19.02
N VAL A 96 -2.52 16.30 19.40
CA VAL A 96 -1.87 14.98 19.35
C VAL A 96 -1.43 14.66 17.92
N PHE A 97 -2.26 14.82 16.91
CA PHE A 97 -1.92 14.52 15.53
C PHE A 97 -0.84 15.43 14.95
N LEU A 98 -0.78 16.69 15.39
CA LEU A 98 0.29 17.63 15.03
C LEU A 98 1.60 17.33 15.75
N ASN A 99 1.58 16.62 16.87
CA ASN A 99 2.78 16.25 17.59
C ASN A 99 3.61 15.25 16.77
N ARG A 100 4.87 15.61 16.48
CA ARG A 100 5.79 14.77 15.71
C ARG A 100 6.07 13.44 16.43
N ASP A 101 6.27 13.49 17.74
CA ASP A 101 6.67 12.32 18.52
C ASP A 101 5.55 11.29 18.60
N PHE A 102 4.28 11.71 18.64
CA PHE A 102 3.13 10.83 18.43
C PHE A 102 3.21 10.07 17.10
N ARG A 103 3.47 10.78 15.99
CA ARG A 103 3.54 10.12 14.67
C ARG A 103 4.74 9.18 14.54
N VAL A 104 5.86 9.49 15.20
CA VAL A 104 7.04 8.62 15.28
C VAL A 104 6.72 7.38 16.10
N ALA A 105 6.08 7.52 17.26
CA ALA A 105 5.62 6.41 18.08
C ALA A 105 4.71 5.45 17.30
N MET A 106 3.71 6.00 16.60
CA MET A 106 2.80 5.20 15.76
C MET A 106 3.53 4.50 14.60
N SER A 107 4.67 5.03 14.17
CA SER A 107 5.53 4.37 13.16
C SER A 107 6.32 3.22 13.75
N HIS A 108 6.92 3.38 14.96
CA HIS A 108 7.60 2.30 15.66
C HIS A 108 6.67 1.16 16.07
N ALA A 109 5.40 1.44 16.28
CA ALA A 109 4.39 0.41 16.55
C ALA A 109 4.10 -0.51 15.35
N ILE A 110 4.48 -0.14 14.12
CA ILE A 110 4.16 -0.92 12.92
C ILE A 110 5.22 -1.99 12.65
N ASN A 111 4.83 -3.26 12.69
CA ASN A 111 5.66 -4.39 12.26
C ASN A 111 5.63 -4.52 10.73
N ARG A 112 6.59 -3.88 10.09
CA ARG A 112 6.70 -3.84 8.61
C ARG A 112 7.12 -5.16 8.01
N GLU A 113 7.87 -5.99 8.75
CA GLU A 113 8.27 -7.32 8.29
C GLU A 113 7.05 -8.26 8.24
N GLU A 114 6.19 -8.21 9.24
CA GLU A 114 4.94 -8.98 9.23
C GLU A 114 4.02 -8.54 8.08
N ILE A 115 3.87 -7.23 7.87
CA ILE A 115 3.11 -6.70 6.73
C ILE A 115 3.73 -7.15 5.40
N ASN A 116 5.06 -7.14 5.28
CA ASN A 116 5.76 -7.59 4.09
C ASN A 116 5.47 -9.08 3.82
N SER A 117 5.57 -9.91 4.84
CA SER A 117 5.31 -11.34 4.71
C SER A 117 3.84 -11.63 4.34
N VAL A 118 2.88 -11.03 5.04
CA VAL A 118 1.44 -11.33 4.87
C VAL A 118 0.86 -10.71 3.61
N ALA A 119 1.19 -9.45 3.32
CA ALA A 119 0.55 -8.68 2.24
C ALA A 119 1.38 -8.58 0.97
N PHE A 120 2.70 -8.76 1.07
CA PHE A 120 3.63 -8.58 -0.05
C PHE A 120 4.48 -9.82 -0.34
N PHE A 121 4.23 -10.96 0.35
CA PHE A 121 4.90 -12.26 0.11
C PHE A 121 6.43 -12.17 0.19
N ASP A 122 6.94 -11.36 1.10
CA ASP A 122 8.37 -11.04 1.28
C ASP A 122 9.06 -10.43 0.02
N LEU A 123 8.27 -9.90 -0.91
CA LEU A 123 8.78 -9.26 -2.13
C LEU A 123 9.03 -7.76 -1.97
N GLY A 124 8.57 -7.17 -0.86
CA GLY A 124 8.79 -5.76 -0.54
C GLY A 124 10.10 -5.54 0.22
N GLU A 125 10.53 -4.29 0.28
CA GLU A 125 11.62 -3.86 1.14
C GLU A 125 11.11 -2.74 2.05
N PRO A 126 10.97 -3.00 3.38
CA PRO A 126 10.53 -2.00 4.33
C PRO A 126 11.47 -0.78 4.35
N ARG A 127 10.92 0.40 4.08
CA ARG A 127 11.67 1.67 4.08
C ARG A 127 10.83 2.81 4.63
N ALA A 128 11.47 3.91 4.96
CA ALA A 128 10.82 5.18 5.21
C ALA A 128 10.29 5.80 3.90
N TYR A 129 9.66 6.95 4.00
CA TYR A 129 8.97 7.62 2.88
C TYR A 129 9.81 7.85 1.62
N ILE A 130 11.15 7.96 1.74
CA ILE A 130 12.04 8.06 0.58
C ILE A 130 12.32 6.66 0.03
N HIS A 131 11.59 6.28 -1.01
CA HIS A 131 11.50 4.90 -1.53
C HIS A 131 11.85 4.77 -3.02
N PHE A 132 12.71 5.61 -3.54
CA PHE A 132 13.13 5.51 -4.94
C PHE A 132 14.10 4.34 -5.15
N ASP A 133 13.97 3.67 -6.29
CA ASP A 133 14.92 2.67 -6.74
C ASP A 133 15.43 3.03 -8.15
N PRO A 134 16.73 3.27 -8.35
CA PRO A 134 17.76 3.33 -7.29
C PRO A 134 17.55 4.50 -6.32
N VAL A 135 18.03 4.32 -5.08
CA VAL A 135 17.98 5.39 -4.07
C VAL A 135 18.70 6.63 -4.61
N PRO A 136 18.08 7.81 -4.58
CA PRO A 136 18.69 9.02 -5.10
C PRO A 136 19.99 9.37 -4.35
N PRO A 137 21.01 9.90 -5.02
CA PRO A 137 22.30 10.20 -4.38
C PRO A 137 22.22 11.28 -3.28
N PHE A 138 21.10 12.00 -3.18
CA PHE A 138 20.86 12.98 -2.11
C PHE A 138 20.16 12.37 -0.88
N ALA A 139 19.66 11.15 -0.96
CA ALA A 139 19.02 10.47 0.16
C ALA A 139 20.07 9.74 0.99
N THR A 140 20.02 9.93 2.31
CA THR A 140 20.90 9.24 3.26
C THR A 140 20.24 7.98 3.80
N GLU A 141 21.03 7.05 4.29
CA GLU A 141 20.52 5.85 4.96
C GLU A 141 19.61 6.23 6.15
N GLU A 142 19.98 7.21 6.95
CA GLU A 142 19.14 7.73 8.03
C GLU A 142 17.77 8.20 7.56
N GLN A 143 17.68 8.83 6.38
CA GLN A 143 16.41 9.27 5.82
C GLN A 143 15.56 8.11 5.30
N THR A 144 16.20 7.07 4.76
CA THR A 144 15.48 5.91 4.19
C THR A 144 15.06 4.89 5.25
N SER A 145 15.66 4.94 6.45
CA SER A 145 15.34 4.06 7.58
C SER A 145 14.70 4.79 8.78
N PHE A 146 14.40 6.08 8.65
CA PHE A 146 13.86 6.87 9.75
C PHE A 146 12.56 6.30 10.28
N ALA A 147 12.53 5.95 11.58
CA ALA A 147 11.38 5.40 12.30
C ALA A 147 10.73 4.17 11.62
N THR A 148 11.52 3.35 10.94
CA THR A 148 11.05 2.10 10.31
C THR A 148 11.21 0.89 11.20
N GLU A 149 12.01 0.98 12.24
CA GLU A 149 12.20 -0.07 13.22
C GLU A 149 10.91 -0.39 13.96
N PHE A 150 10.61 -1.68 14.09
CA PHE A 150 9.51 -2.16 14.94
C PHE A 150 9.98 -2.22 16.38
N ASP A 151 9.50 -1.29 17.18
CA ASP A 151 9.82 -1.16 18.60
C ASP A 151 8.60 -0.70 19.39
N PRO A 152 7.71 -1.63 19.78
CA PRO A 152 6.50 -1.28 20.50
C PRO A 152 6.77 -0.77 21.93
N GLU A 153 7.93 -1.10 22.53
CA GLU A 153 8.33 -0.57 23.84
C GLU A 153 8.65 0.92 23.74
N THR A 154 9.53 1.30 22.84
CA THR A 154 9.83 2.72 22.53
C THR A 154 8.57 3.47 22.09
N ALA A 155 7.70 2.86 21.29
CA ALA A 155 6.42 3.45 20.91
C ALA A 155 5.57 3.78 22.14
N GLY A 156 5.49 2.84 23.09
CA GLY A 156 4.78 3.03 24.35
C GLY A 156 5.34 4.18 25.19
N GLU A 157 6.65 4.23 25.39
CA GLU A 157 7.32 5.32 26.11
C GLU A 157 7.09 6.69 25.47
N MET A 158 7.14 6.76 24.13
CA MET A 158 6.86 8.00 23.40
C MET A 158 5.39 8.42 23.53
N LEU A 159 4.43 7.48 23.52
CA LEU A 159 3.02 7.76 23.75
C LEU A 159 2.77 8.29 25.15
N ASP A 160 3.43 7.71 26.19
CA ASP A 160 3.40 8.24 27.55
C ASP A 160 3.91 9.69 27.62
N ALA A 161 5.04 9.96 26.95
CA ALA A 161 5.67 11.27 26.93
C ALA A 161 4.81 12.35 26.26
N VAL A 162 3.96 11.99 25.29
CA VAL A 162 3.00 12.91 24.66
C VAL A 162 1.68 13.02 25.40
N GLY A 163 1.54 12.35 26.55
CA GLY A 163 0.37 12.45 27.43
C GLY A 163 -0.75 11.46 27.12
N LEU A 164 -0.49 10.44 26.32
CA LEU A 164 -1.39 9.31 26.09
C LEU A 164 -0.97 8.15 27.01
N VAL A 165 -1.54 8.09 28.20
CA VAL A 165 -1.17 7.13 29.25
C VAL A 165 -2.35 6.26 29.60
N ASP A 166 -2.12 4.94 29.72
CA ASP A 166 -3.09 4.03 30.33
C ASP A 166 -3.09 4.26 31.84
N SER A 167 -4.06 5.03 32.32
CA SER A 167 -4.10 5.51 33.72
C SER A 167 -4.87 4.60 34.64
N ASP A 168 -5.75 3.73 34.14
CA ASP A 168 -6.55 2.79 34.93
C ASP A 168 -6.12 1.34 34.79
N GLY A 169 -5.19 1.05 33.86
CA GLY A 169 -4.58 -0.27 33.64
C GLY A 169 -5.45 -1.23 32.82
N ASP A 170 -6.37 -0.71 32.02
CA ASP A 170 -7.25 -1.52 31.17
C ASP A 170 -6.62 -1.88 29.82
N GLY A 171 -5.43 -1.35 29.52
CA GLY A 171 -4.69 -1.56 28.28
C GLY A 171 -5.01 -0.54 27.20
N VAL A 172 -5.86 0.46 27.49
CA VAL A 172 -6.22 1.55 26.56
C VAL A 172 -5.63 2.86 27.07
N ARG A 173 -5.05 3.64 26.19
CA ARG A 173 -4.48 4.94 26.53
C ARG A 173 -5.54 6.02 26.46
N GLU A 174 -5.50 6.95 27.42
CA GLU A 174 -6.43 8.06 27.50
C GLU A 174 -5.82 9.38 27.02
N LEU A 175 -6.69 10.22 26.50
CA LEU A 175 -6.47 11.66 26.29
C LEU A 175 -7.43 12.43 27.19
N ASN A 176 -6.91 13.19 28.15
CA ASN A 176 -7.71 13.94 29.11
C ASN A 176 -8.71 13.08 29.92
N GLY A 177 -8.34 11.82 30.19
CA GLY A 177 -9.17 10.87 30.95
C GLY A 177 -10.25 10.14 30.14
N GLU A 178 -10.24 10.28 28.82
CA GLU A 178 -11.15 9.57 27.93
C GLU A 178 -10.36 8.66 26.98
N PRO A 179 -10.83 7.43 26.68
CA PRO A 179 -10.15 6.50 25.77
C PRO A 179 -9.77 7.15 24.43
N PHE A 180 -8.50 7.08 24.08
CA PHE A 180 -8.02 7.60 22.80
C PHE A 180 -8.07 6.51 21.73
N THR A 181 -9.05 6.60 20.85
CA THR A 181 -9.29 5.61 19.79
C THR A 181 -9.13 6.20 18.40
N LEU A 182 -8.78 5.38 17.41
CA LEU A 182 -8.65 5.79 16.02
C LEU A 182 -9.67 5.08 15.13
N ASN A 183 -10.05 5.74 14.04
CA ASN A 183 -10.77 5.14 12.93
C ASN A 183 -9.94 5.31 11.67
N LEU A 184 -9.38 4.20 11.18
CA LEU A 184 -8.58 4.14 9.96
C LEU A 184 -9.50 3.95 8.75
N GLN A 185 -9.61 4.98 7.92
CA GLN A 185 -10.36 4.90 6.67
C GLN A 185 -9.42 4.59 5.51
N PHE A 186 -9.81 3.68 4.65
CA PHE A 186 -9.04 3.31 3.48
C PHE A 186 -9.94 2.92 2.30
N SER A 187 -9.36 2.93 1.11
CA SER A 187 -10.01 2.39 -0.10
C SER A 187 -9.19 1.21 -0.61
N THR A 188 -9.83 0.11 -0.94
CA THR A 188 -9.17 -1.10 -1.48
C THR A 188 -8.48 -0.87 -2.82
N GLN A 189 -8.77 0.24 -3.52
CA GLN A 189 -7.99 0.66 -4.69
C GLN A 189 -6.61 1.25 -4.32
N GLY A 190 -6.43 1.72 -3.09
CA GLY A 190 -5.20 2.34 -2.62
C GLY A 190 -4.44 1.53 -1.57
N LEU A 191 -5.14 0.67 -0.82
CA LEU A 191 -4.57 -0.11 0.26
C LEU A 191 -5.24 -1.49 0.33
N ALA A 192 -4.44 -2.56 0.41
CA ALA A 192 -4.97 -3.89 0.68
C ALA A 192 -5.57 -3.97 2.09
N THR A 193 -6.72 -4.62 2.23
CA THR A 193 -7.42 -4.77 3.52
C THR A 193 -6.51 -5.39 4.58
N ALA A 194 -5.73 -6.42 4.24
CA ALA A 194 -4.79 -7.06 5.16
C ALA A 194 -3.78 -6.08 5.77
N VAL A 195 -3.31 -5.09 5.00
CA VAL A 195 -2.40 -4.05 5.52
C VAL A 195 -3.12 -3.15 6.52
N ALA A 196 -4.37 -2.75 6.23
CA ALA A 196 -5.15 -1.93 7.15
C ALA A 196 -5.45 -2.67 8.46
N GLU A 197 -5.79 -3.96 8.38
CA GLU A 197 -6.05 -4.83 9.53
C GLU A 197 -4.80 -4.98 10.41
N LEU A 198 -3.65 -5.30 9.83
CA LEU A 198 -2.40 -5.43 10.57
C LEU A 198 -1.99 -4.13 11.26
N VAL A 199 -2.05 -3.00 10.56
CA VAL A 199 -1.70 -1.70 11.16
C VAL A 199 -2.67 -1.34 12.30
N ALA A 200 -3.96 -1.59 12.13
CA ALA A 200 -4.94 -1.35 13.20
C ALA A 200 -4.68 -2.25 14.43
N GLN A 201 -4.29 -3.50 14.21
CA GLN A 201 -3.89 -4.41 15.28
C GLN A 201 -2.63 -3.92 16.00
N HIS A 202 -1.56 -3.59 15.27
CA HIS A 202 -0.31 -3.09 15.84
C HIS A 202 -0.51 -1.81 16.68
N TRP A 203 -1.38 -0.90 16.23
CA TRP A 203 -1.70 0.29 16.99
C TRP A 203 -2.56 -0.02 18.24
N THR A 204 -3.43 -1.00 18.13
CA THR A 204 -4.21 -1.48 19.28
C THR A 204 -3.29 -2.13 20.33
N ASP A 205 -2.29 -2.88 19.90
CA ASP A 205 -1.33 -3.58 20.79
C ASP A 205 -0.47 -2.61 21.63
N VAL A 206 -0.30 -1.37 21.17
CA VAL A 206 0.37 -0.31 21.96
C VAL A 206 -0.62 0.59 22.73
N GLY A 207 -1.87 0.14 22.88
CA GLY A 207 -2.89 0.81 23.68
C GLY A 207 -3.71 1.90 22.93
N ILE A 208 -3.67 1.91 21.59
CA ILE A 208 -4.48 2.83 20.77
C ILE A 208 -5.50 2.02 19.96
N PRO A 209 -6.67 1.70 20.51
CA PRO A 209 -7.69 0.92 19.82
C PRO A 209 -8.05 1.55 18.48
N THR A 210 -7.88 0.78 17.42
CA THR A 210 -8.05 1.28 16.06
C THR A 210 -9.06 0.43 15.31
N THR A 211 -10.14 1.05 14.86
CA THR A 211 -11.12 0.42 13.97
C THR A 211 -10.81 0.75 12.53
N ILE A 212 -11.15 -0.16 11.62
CA ILE A 212 -10.98 0.06 10.18
C ILE A 212 -12.34 0.34 9.52
N ARG A 213 -12.34 1.18 8.51
CA ARG A 213 -13.49 1.45 7.66
C ARG A 213 -13.08 1.52 6.21
N GLU A 214 -13.55 0.54 5.45
CA GLU A 214 -13.42 0.60 3.99
C GLU A 214 -14.44 1.59 3.43
N VAL A 215 -13.98 2.43 2.51
CA VAL A 215 -14.81 3.40 1.79
C VAL A 215 -14.55 3.30 0.29
N THR A 216 -15.50 3.77 -0.51
CA THR A 216 -15.28 3.85 -1.96
C THR A 216 -14.21 4.91 -2.28
N SER A 217 -13.58 4.78 -3.46
CA SER A 217 -12.58 5.79 -3.89
C SER A 217 -13.17 7.19 -4.01
N ASP A 218 -14.44 7.32 -4.34
CA ASP A 218 -15.11 8.61 -4.45
C ASP A 218 -15.38 9.19 -3.05
N GLU A 219 -15.81 8.37 -2.09
CA GLU A 219 -15.99 8.79 -0.69
C GLU A 219 -14.65 9.16 -0.03
N TYR A 220 -13.57 8.42 -0.35
CA TYR A 220 -12.23 8.69 0.19
C TYR A 220 -11.66 10.03 -0.30
N ARG A 221 -12.07 10.51 -1.47
CA ARG A 221 -11.60 11.75 -2.09
C ARG A 221 -12.49 12.97 -1.80
N ALA A 222 -13.67 12.75 -1.25
CA ALA A 222 -14.63 13.79 -0.91
C ALA A 222 -14.27 14.51 0.40
#